data_ca34bf71bdfa1905ae093b8c80fcb762
#
_entry.id   ca34bf71bdfa1905ae093b8c80fcb762
#
_cell.length_a   1.000
_cell.length_b   1.000
_cell.length_c   1.000
_cell.angle_alpha   90.00
_cell.angle_beta   90.00
_cell.angle_gamma   90.00
#
_symmetry.space_group_name_H-M   'P 1'
#
loop_
_entity.id
_entity.type
_entity.pdbx_description
1 polymer ?
#
loop_
_entity_poly.entity_id
_entity_poly.type
_entity_poly.pdbx_seq_one_letter_code
_entity_poly.pdbx_strand_id
1 'polypeptide(L)'
;MFKLKITMNKLKILLGDPRHNTVGVHSSYLPINIGYIGSFLKKKIKDIDIELELATDPEEIFMLLEKWKPNIIGISNYVWNASLSNSMCKYAKKINPNT
;
A
#
# COMPACT_ATOMS: atom_id res chain seq x y z
N MET A 1 -19.21 1.90 21.78
CA MET A 1 -19.33 2.85 20.66
C MET A 1 -18.19 3.84 20.60
N PHE A 2 -17.96 4.60 21.64
CA PHE A 2 -16.87 5.56 21.64
C PHE A 2 -15.50 4.91 21.51
N LYS A 3 -15.32 3.77 22.10
CA LYS A 3 -14.05 3.06 22.00
C LYS A 3 -13.71 2.70 20.57
N LEU A 4 -14.70 2.34 19.78
CA LEU A 4 -14.49 2.05 18.38
C LEU A 4 -13.98 3.28 17.65
N LYS A 5 -14.56 4.44 17.91
CA LYS A 5 -14.11 5.68 17.28
C LYS A 5 -12.68 6.01 17.68
N ILE A 6 -12.33 5.81 18.93
CA ILE A 6 -10.98 6.09 19.41
C ILE A 6 -9.98 5.13 18.81
N THR A 7 -10.31 3.85 18.77
CA THR A 7 -9.40 2.85 18.23
C THR A 7 -9.28 2.93 16.72
N MET A 8 -10.26 3.51 16.04
CA MET A 8 -10.28 3.61 14.59
C MET A 8 -9.90 5.00 14.09
N ASN A 9 -9.36 5.85 14.97
CA ASN A 9 -8.94 7.17 14.53
C ASN A 9 -7.67 7.15 13.68
N LYS A 10 -6.97 6.02 13.65
CA LYS A 10 -5.79 5.83 12.82
C LYS A 10 -6.09 4.82 11.73
N LEU A 11 -5.91 5.25 10.49
CA LEU A 11 -6.13 4.42 9.32
C LEU A 11 -4.79 4.22 8.61
N LYS A 12 -4.36 2.98 8.52
CA LYS A 12 -3.10 2.64 7.85
C LYS A 12 -3.38 2.31 6.40
N ILE A 13 -2.77 3.06 5.50
CA ILE A 13 -2.93 2.89 4.06
C ILE A 13 -1.56 2.63 3.44
N LEU A 14 -1.46 1.52 2.73
CA LEU A 14 -0.28 1.19 1.95
C LEU A 14 -0.58 1.38 0.47
N LEU A 15 0.21 2.22 -0.19
CA LEU A 15 0.14 2.39 -1.63
C LEU A 15 1.42 1.82 -2.22
N GLY A 16 1.27 0.81 -3.06
CA GLY A 16 2.38 0.11 -3.66
C GLY A 16 2.43 0.25 -5.16
N ASP A 17 3.62 0.44 -5.70
CA ASP A 17 3.86 0.43 -7.13
C ASP A 17 5.02 -0.55 -7.37
N PRO A 18 4.73 -1.88 -7.38
CA PRO A 18 5.78 -2.88 -7.47
C PRO A 18 6.53 -2.77 -8.78
N ARG A 19 7.84 -2.64 -8.68
CA ARG A 19 8.69 -2.55 -9.85
C ARG A 19 9.43 -3.86 -10.06
N HIS A 20 9.82 -4.09 -11.30
CA HIS A 20 10.63 -5.25 -11.64
C HIS A 20 12.10 -4.97 -11.36
N ASN A 21 12.72 -5.86 -10.60
CA ASN A 21 14.14 -5.89 -10.40
C ASN A 21 14.67 -7.16 -11.04
N THR A 22 14.90 -7.10 -12.36
CA THR A 22 15.56 -8.21 -13.04
C THR A 22 17.03 -7.88 -13.25
N VAL A 23 17.82 -8.93 -13.37
CA VAL A 23 19.26 -8.79 -13.57
C VAL A 23 19.53 -7.94 -14.83
N GLY A 24 20.20 -6.81 -14.66
CA GLY A 24 20.54 -5.93 -15.77
C GLY A 24 19.48 -4.91 -16.14
N VAL A 25 18.33 -4.91 -15.49
CA VAL A 25 17.29 -3.92 -15.76
C VAL A 25 16.87 -3.28 -14.44
N HIS A 26 17.16 -2.00 -14.32
CA HIS A 26 16.73 -1.21 -13.18
C HIS A 26 15.60 -0.29 -13.62
N SER A 27 14.42 -0.48 -13.06
CA SER A 27 13.37 0.52 -13.21
C SER A 27 13.46 1.50 -12.06
N SER A 28 14.28 2.52 -12.25
CA SER A 28 14.46 3.58 -11.26
C SER A 28 13.59 4.77 -11.66
N TYR A 29 12.30 4.57 -11.72
CA TYR A 29 11.39 5.68 -11.98
C TYR A 29 10.73 6.12 -10.67
N LEU A 30 10.33 7.36 -10.65
CA LEU A 30 9.61 7.92 -9.52
C LEU A 30 8.18 7.42 -9.53
N PRO A 31 7.66 6.87 -8.41
CA PRO A 31 6.29 6.38 -8.39
C PRO A 31 5.29 7.54 -8.24
N ILE A 32 5.14 8.32 -9.29
CA ILE A 32 4.35 9.56 -9.26
C ILE A 32 2.88 9.29 -8.97
N ASN A 33 2.33 8.21 -9.53
CA ASN A 33 0.91 7.90 -9.37
C ASN A 33 0.53 7.66 -7.91
N ILE A 34 1.27 6.81 -7.20
CA ILE A 34 0.99 6.57 -5.79
C ILE A 34 1.33 7.79 -4.94
N GLY A 35 2.33 8.56 -5.35
CA GLY A 35 2.67 9.82 -4.69
C GLY A 35 1.53 10.83 -4.76
N TYR A 36 0.92 10.99 -5.93
CA TYR A 36 -0.23 11.88 -6.09
C TYR A 36 -1.42 11.43 -5.27
N ILE A 37 -1.73 10.14 -5.30
CA ILE A 37 -2.86 9.61 -4.53
C ILE A 37 -2.62 9.85 -3.04
N GLY A 38 -1.43 9.54 -2.56
CA GLY A 38 -1.07 9.73 -1.15
C GLY A 38 -1.17 11.19 -0.73
N SER A 39 -0.62 12.09 -1.52
CA SER A 39 -0.68 13.53 -1.24
C SER A 39 -2.12 14.02 -1.22
N PHE A 40 -2.94 13.56 -2.16
CA PHE A 40 -4.33 13.95 -2.24
C PHE A 40 -5.10 13.49 -0.98
N LEU A 41 -4.87 12.24 -0.56
CA LEU A 41 -5.51 11.71 0.62
C LEU A 41 -5.16 12.52 1.87
N LYS A 42 -3.89 12.80 2.07
CA LYS A 42 -3.44 13.59 3.22
C LYS A 42 -3.99 14.99 3.21
N LYS A 43 -4.17 15.58 2.03
CA LYS A 43 -4.66 16.93 1.89
C LYS A 43 -6.18 17.02 2.08
N LYS A 44 -6.93 16.04 1.59
CA LYS A 44 -8.39 16.12 1.55
C LYS A 44 -9.07 15.51 2.77
N ILE A 45 -8.48 14.50 3.37
CA ILE A 45 -9.10 13.81 4.50
C ILE A 45 -8.48 14.34 5.78
N LYS A 46 -9.27 15.10 6.54
CA LYS A 46 -8.82 15.79 7.74
C LYS A 46 -9.38 15.21 9.03
N ASP A 47 -10.51 14.53 8.95
CA ASP A 47 -11.22 14.02 10.11
C ASP A 47 -10.75 12.63 10.55
N ILE A 48 -9.89 12.01 9.77
CA ILE A 48 -9.30 10.71 10.08
C ILE A 48 -7.79 10.85 10.08
N ASP A 49 -7.14 10.28 11.09
CA ASP A 49 -5.68 10.26 11.14
C ASP A 49 -5.18 9.14 10.23
N ILE A 50 -4.56 9.52 9.13
CA ILE A 50 -4.08 8.57 8.13
C ILE A 50 -2.57 8.39 8.29
N GLU A 51 -2.17 7.13 8.49
CA GLU A 51 -0.78 6.73 8.35
C GLU A 51 -0.59 6.17 6.96
N LEU A 52 0.31 6.74 6.20
CA LEU A 52 0.49 6.42 4.80
C LEU A 52 1.90 5.90 4.56
N GLU A 53 2.01 4.76 3.90
CA GLU A 53 3.28 4.21 3.43
C GLU A 53 3.25 4.04 1.93
N LEU A 54 4.32 4.45 1.27
CA LEU A 54 4.50 4.28 -0.16
C LEU A 54 5.68 3.35 -0.38
N ALA A 55 5.50 2.34 -1.21
CA ALA A 55 6.56 1.37 -1.45
C ALA A 55 6.59 0.92 -2.90
N THR A 56 7.79 0.68 -3.40
CA THR A 56 7.99 0.18 -4.76
C THR A 56 8.72 -1.14 -4.80
N ASP A 57 9.50 -1.44 -3.77
CA ASP A 57 10.23 -2.69 -3.68
C ASP A 57 9.28 -3.82 -3.26
N PRO A 58 9.15 -4.89 -4.06
CA PRO A 58 8.26 -5.99 -3.71
C PRO A 58 8.52 -6.59 -2.33
N GLU A 59 9.79 -6.74 -1.95
CA GLU A 59 10.11 -7.30 -0.63
C GLU A 59 9.63 -6.39 0.48
N GLU A 60 9.78 -5.09 0.32
CA GLU A 60 9.30 -4.12 1.30
C GLU A 60 7.78 -4.15 1.39
N ILE A 61 7.10 -4.27 0.25
CA ILE A 61 5.64 -4.36 0.24
C ILE A 61 5.17 -5.58 1.03
N PHE A 62 5.76 -6.75 0.76
CA PHE A 62 5.39 -7.97 1.49
C PHE A 62 5.68 -7.83 2.98
N MET A 63 6.80 -7.23 3.34
CA MET A 63 7.13 -7.00 4.74
C MET A 63 6.11 -6.11 5.42
N LEU A 64 5.69 -5.04 4.77
CA LEU A 64 4.67 -4.13 5.31
C LEU A 64 3.33 -4.84 5.47
N LEU A 65 2.96 -5.70 4.53
CA LEU A 65 1.73 -6.46 4.64
C LEU A 65 1.75 -7.38 5.88
N GLU A 66 2.88 -8.00 6.15
CA GLU A 66 3.01 -8.92 7.28
C GLU A 66 3.12 -8.21 8.62
N LYS A 67 3.96 -7.19 8.68
CA LYS A 67 4.35 -6.56 9.94
C LYS A 67 3.47 -5.39 10.31
N TRP A 68 3.17 -4.56 9.34
CA TRP A 68 2.42 -3.34 9.58
C TRP A 68 0.91 -3.56 9.49
N LYS A 69 0.49 -4.52 8.70
CA LYS A 69 -0.91 -4.91 8.52
C LYS A 69 -1.82 -3.71 8.22
N PRO A 70 -1.68 -3.12 7.04
CA PRO A 70 -2.48 -1.95 6.68
C PRO A 70 -3.97 -2.27 6.63
N ASN A 71 -4.79 -1.26 6.88
CA ASN A 71 -6.24 -1.38 6.77
C ASN A 71 -6.70 -1.35 5.32
N ILE A 72 -6.02 -0.54 4.51
CA ILE A 72 -6.32 -0.39 3.09
C ILE A 72 -5.03 -0.54 2.32
N ILE A 73 -5.08 -1.29 1.22
CA ILE A 73 -3.96 -1.37 0.29
C ILE A 73 -4.43 -0.94 -1.09
N GLY A 74 -3.58 -0.17 -1.77
CA GLY A 74 -3.76 0.18 -3.15
C GLY A 74 -2.49 -0.16 -3.89
N ILE A 75 -2.57 -1.02 -4.89
CA ILE A 75 -1.40 -1.47 -5.63
C ILE A 75 -1.63 -1.23 -7.11
N SER A 76 -0.67 -0.58 -7.75
CA SER A 76 -0.75 -0.33 -9.18
C SER A 76 -0.76 -1.66 -9.94
N ASN A 77 -1.53 -1.70 -11.01
CA ASN A 77 -1.73 -2.93 -11.76
C ASN A 77 -1.52 -2.65 -13.24
N TYR A 78 -0.31 -2.87 -13.70
CA TYR A 78 0.06 -2.75 -15.11
C TYR A 78 0.25 -4.12 -15.71
N VAL A 79 0.39 -4.19 -17.03
CA VAL A 79 0.61 -5.44 -17.73
C VAL A 79 1.84 -6.18 -17.19
N TRP A 80 2.89 -5.44 -16.88
CA TRP A 80 4.15 -6.04 -16.45
C TRP A 80 4.19 -6.47 -15.00
N ASN A 81 3.25 -6.00 -14.15
CA ASN A 81 3.26 -6.37 -12.74
C ASN A 81 1.94 -6.98 -12.26
N ALA A 82 1.03 -7.31 -13.18
CA ALA A 82 -0.31 -7.78 -12.81
C ALA A 82 -0.29 -9.03 -11.94
N SER A 83 0.54 -10.01 -12.28
CA SER A 83 0.65 -11.24 -11.49
C SER A 83 1.14 -10.97 -10.08
N LEU A 84 2.14 -10.12 -9.97
CA LEU A 84 2.71 -9.75 -8.67
C LEU A 84 1.69 -8.98 -7.83
N SER A 85 1.01 -8.01 -8.43
CA SER A 85 -0.01 -7.23 -7.73
C SER A 85 -1.14 -8.10 -7.22
N ASN A 86 -1.60 -9.03 -8.04
CA ASN A 86 -2.64 -9.98 -7.62
C ASN A 86 -2.17 -10.87 -6.47
N SER A 87 -0.93 -11.33 -6.53
CA SER A 87 -0.35 -12.14 -5.46
C SER A 87 -0.28 -11.36 -4.15
N MET A 88 0.12 -10.10 -4.23
CA MET A 88 0.19 -9.24 -3.05
C MET A 88 -1.18 -9.04 -2.42
N CYS A 89 -2.20 -8.80 -3.23
CA CYS A 89 -3.56 -8.61 -2.72
C CYS A 89 -4.10 -9.90 -2.07
N LYS A 90 -3.87 -11.04 -2.70
CA LYS A 90 -4.28 -12.33 -2.13
C LYS A 90 -3.57 -12.61 -0.81
N TYR A 91 -2.28 -12.33 -0.78
CA TYR A 91 -1.49 -12.54 0.43
C TYR A 91 -1.97 -11.62 1.56
N ALA A 92 -2.23 -10.37 1.24
CA ALA A 92 -2.74 -9.41 2.22
C ALA A 92 -4.05 -9.90 2.85
N LYS A 93 -4.98 -10.38 2.03
CA LYS A 93 -6.25 -10.91 2.54
C LYS A 93 -6.06 -12.17 3.36
N LYS A 94 -5.07 -12.99 3.01
CA LYS A 94 -4.80 -14.23 3.74
C LYS A 94 -4.31 -13.95 5.15
N ILE A 95 -3.39 -13.00 5.31
CA ILE A 95 -2.82 -12.70 6.62
C ILE A 95 -3.66 -11.71 7.42
N ASN A 96 -4.47 -10.92 6.76
CA ASN A 96 -5.36 -9.96 7.42
C ASN A 96 -6.69 -9.88 6.65
N PRO A 97 -7.65 -10.75 6.97
CA PRO A 97 -8.93 -10.75 6.24
C PRO A 97 -9.69 -9.43 6.26
N ASN A 98 -9.35 -8.56 7.20
CA ASN A 98 -10.04 -7.28 7.34
C ASN A 98 -9.45 -6.16 6.48
N THR A 99 -8.34 -6.44 5.81
CA THR A 99 -7.74 -5.43 4.94
C THR A 99 -8.58 -5.21 3.67
#